data_9b70029a48457de1821855938a892b24
#
_entry.id   9b70029a48457de1821855938a892b24
#
_cell.length_a   1.000
_cell.length_b   1.000
_cell.length_c   1.000
_cell.angle_alpha   90.00
_cell.angle_beta   90.00
_cell.angle_gamma   90.00
#
_symmetry.space_group_name_H-M   'P 1'
#
loop_
_entity.id
_entity.type
_entity.pdbx_description
1 polymer ?
#
loop_
_entity_poly.entity_id
_entity_poly.type
_entity_poly.pdbx_seq_one_letter_code
_entity_poly.pdbx_strand_id
1 'polypeptide(L)'
;MHSIKPSDKLQNNQPETLLDSVMDSPAQRSIRAQDLTDEAFAPYGDIIKPRISGEQFDRAYSYDPSKENTHVKLVMTNGEPTLRIMHQRLRGLTFSKMARHRRVSQRLGSLQGKEWFMAVATPTNNDSQPRLEDIAAFLIPGDRIIKLHVGTWHAGPHFKHEECLFLNLENEDTNTRDFQEMTLPQVCQIEI
;
A
#
# COMPACT_ATOMS: atom_id res chain seq x y z
N MET A 1 -25.87 40.91 72.40
CA MET A 1 -27.17 40.17 72.63
C MET A 1 -27.53 39.46 71.35
N HIS A 2 -27.93 38.18 71.51
CA HIS A 2 -28.46 37.15 70.54
C HIS A 2 -27.44 36.60 69.53
N SER A 3 -26.82 35.62 69.88
CA SER A 3 -26.96 34.13 69.81
C SER A 3 -27.97 33.59 68.78
N ILE A 4 -27.50 32.82 67.84
CA ILE A 4 -28.13 31.56 67.43
C ILE A 4 -27.08 30.66 66.70
N LYS A 5 -27.13 29.41 67.05
CA LYS A 5 -26.25 28.29 66.74
C LYS A 5 -26.47 27.67 65.33
N PRO A 6 -25.61 26.71 64.95
CA PRO A 6 -25.47 26.16 63.62
C PRO A 6 -26.36 24.89 63.42
N SER A 7 -26.60 24.57 62.18
CA SER A 7 -27.09 23.24 61.80
C SER A 7 -26.18 22.60 60.76
N ASP A 8 -25.49 21.56 61.18
CA ASP A 8 -24.78 20.61 60.40
C ASP A 8 -25.70 19.93 59.36
N LYS A 9 -25.24 19.93 58.08
CA LYS A 9 -25.61 18.90 57.14
C LYS A 9 -24.35 18.37 56.49
N LEU A 10 -23.91 17.24 56.98
CA LEU A 10 -23.01 16.33 56.31
C LEU A 10 -23.62 15.92 54.95
N GLN A 11 -23.06 16.40 53.87
CA GLN A 11 -23.29 15.83 52.56
C GLN A 11 -22.21 14.79 52.25
N ASN A 12 -22.69 13.57 52.17
CA ASN A 12 -21.98 12.37 51.79
C ASN A 12 -21.50 12.54 50.32
N ASN A 13 -20.26 12.86 50.10
CA ASN A 13 -19.61 12.73 48.80
C ASN A 13 -19.13 11.31 48.62
N GLN A 14 -19.94 10.51 47.92
CA GLN A 14 -19.42 9.31 47.32
C GLN A 14 -18.54 9.64 46.13
N PRO A 15 -17.38 9.00 45.96
CA PRO A 15 -16.59 9.20 44.75
C PRO A 15 -17.33 8.60 43.56
N GLU A 16 -17.62 9.44 42.57
CA GLU A 16 -18.01 8.98 41.24
C GLU A 16 -16.89 8.11 40.70
N THR A 17 -17.20 6.84 40.56
CA THR A 17 -16.39 5.91 39.78
C THR A 17 -16.34 6.42 38.35
N LEU A 18 -15.22 7.02 37.99
CA LEU A 18 -14.84 7.20 36.60
C LEU A 18 -14.79 5.82 35.95
N LEU A 19 -15.85 5.46 35.26
CA LEU A 19 -15.81 4.41 34.27
C LEU A 19 -14.79 4.82 33.24
N ASP A 20 -13.58 4.25 33.33
CA ASP A 20 -12.61 4.22 32.27
C ASP A 20 -13.33 3.67 31.03
N SER A 21 -13.75 4.55 30.15
CA SER A 21 -14.13 4.17 28.80
C SER A 21 -12.85 3.64 28.16
N VAL A 22 -12.68 2.33 28.20
CA VAL A 22 -11.76 1.61 27.34
C VAL A 22 -12.17 2.01 25.94
N MET A 23 -11.46 2.97 25.37
CA MET A 23 -11.58 3.31 23.94
C MET A 23 -11.17 2.04 23.22
N ASP A 24 -12.16 1.33 22.72
CA ASP A 24 -11.98 0.14 21.92
C ASP A 24 -11.12 0.55 20.72
N SER A 25 -9.87 0.11 20.72
CA SER A 25 -8.96 0.39 19.61
C SER A 25 -9.65 -0.11 18.34
N PRO A 26 -9.71 0.69 17.25
CA PRO A 26 -10.42 0.27 16.06
C PRO A 26 -9.91 -1.11 15.65
N ALA A 27 -10.85 -2.04 15.44
CA ALA A 27 -10.53 -3.41 15.07
C ALA A 27 -9.48 -3.42 13.96
N GLN A 28 -8.35 -4.03 14.23
CA GLN A 28 -7.22 -4.11 13.30
C GLN A 28 -7.28 -5.45 12.57
N ARG A 29 -7.16 -5.42 11.24
CA ARG A 29 -7.10 -6.60 10.42
C ARG A 29 -5.66 -6.92 10.04
N SER A 30 -5.20 -8.12 10.39
CA SER A 30 -3.91 -8.65 9.95
C SER A 30 -4.00 -9.26 8.55
N ILE A 31 -3.02 -8.96 7.70
CA ILE A 31 -2.87 -9.51 6.36
C ILE A 31 -1.44 -10.03 6.24
N ARG A 32 -1.30 -11.37 6.18
CA ARG A 32 0.03 -11.97 6.04
C ARG A 32 0.59 -11.71 4.65
N ALA A 33 1.82 -11.20 4.58
CA ALA A 33 2.53 -11.02 3.34
C ALA A 33 2.86 -12.38 2.71
N GLN A 34 2.62 -12.48 1.40
CA GLN A 34 2.96 -13.63 0.58
C GLN A 34 4.26 -13.35 -0.18
N ASP A 35 4.96 -14.42 -0.54
CA ASP A 35 6.07 -14.31 -1.48
C ASP A 35 5.57 -13.87 -2.86
N LEU A 36 6.37 -13.05 -3.54
CA LEU A 36 6.04 -12.55 -4.86
C LEU A 36 6.32 -13.62 -5.92
N THR A 37 5.27 -14.32 -6.39
CA THR A 37 5.35 -15.24 -7.53
C THR A 37 4.49 -14.77 -8.70
N ASP A 38 4.81 -15.20 -9.92
CA ASP A 38 4.06 -14.79 -11.12
C ASP A 38 2.59 -15.23 -11.00
N GLU A 39 2.32 -16.42 -10.49
CA GLU A 39 0.96 -16.96 -10.34
C GLU A 39 0.15 -16.18 -9.30
N ALA A 40 0.75 -15.93 -8.13
CA ALA A 40 0.06 -15.24 -7.03
C ALA A 40 -0.20 -13.76 -7.35
N PHE A 41 0.71 -13.12 -8.12
CA PHE A 41 0.59 -11.71 -8.45
C PHE A 41 -0.18 -11.43 -9.74
N ALA A 42 -0.38 -12.43 -10.61
CA ALA A 42 -1.06 -12.28 -11.91
C ALA A 42 -2.43 -11.55 -11.86
N PRO A 43 -3.28 -11.70 -10.82
CA PRO A 43 -4.54 -10.97 -10.76
C PRO A 43 -4.38 -9.45 -10.58
N TYR A 44 -3.23 -9.00 -10.11
CA TYR A 44 -2.97 -7.61 -9.71
C TYR A 44 -2.02 -6.89 -10.67
N GLY A 45 -1.14 -7.64 -11.35
CA GLY A 45 -0.10 -7.06 -12.17
C GLY A 45 0.91 -8.07 -12.69
N ASP A 46 2.00 -7.53 -13.21
CA ASP A 46 3.12 -8.31 -13.71
C ASP A 46 4.38 -8.02 -12.87
N ILE A 47 5.29 -8.99 -12.81
CA ILE A 47 6.58 -8.86 -12.15
C ILE A 47 7.66 -8.70 -13.22
N ILE A 48 8.50 -7.69 -13.08
CA ILE A 48 9.66 -7.48 -13.93
C ILE A 48 10.88 -7.97 -13.16
N LYS A 49 11.53 -9.00 -13.71
CA LYS A 49 12.70 -9.67 -13.12
C LYS A 49 13.97 -9.22 -13.84
N PRO A 50 15.13 -9.14 -13.14
CA PRO A 50 16.39 -8.92 -13.82
C PRO A 50 16.69 -10.10 -14.73
N ARG A 51 17.18 -9.81 -15.92
CA ARG A 51 17.70 -10.86 -16.80
C ARG A 51 19.11 -11.22 -16.35
N ILE A 52 19.33 -12.46 -15.99
CA ILE A 52 20.66 -12.99 -15.81
C ILE A 52 21.17 -13.32 -17.22
N SER A 53 22.08 -12.50 -17.77
CA SER A 53 22.74 -12.82 -19.01
C SER A 53 23.66 -14.01 -18.78
N GLY A 54 23.53 -15.06 -19.61
CA GLY A 54 24.58 -16.07 -19.76
C GLY A 54 25.91 -15.42 -20.21
N GLU A 55 27.00 -16.15 -20.22
CA GLU A 55 28.37 -15.69 -20.41
C GLU A 55 28.66 -14.91 -21.70
N GLN A 56 27.72 -14.81 -22.62
CA GLN A 56 27.80 -13.95 -23.80
C GLN A 56 26.84 -12.78 -23.67
N PHE A 57 27.42 -11.61 -23.53
CA PHE A 57 26.71 -10.35 -23.73
C PHE A 57 26.32 -10.26 -25.20
N ASP A 58 25.19 -10.82 -25.57
CA ASP A 58 24.67 -10.73 -26.92
C ASP A 58 24.24 -9.29 -27.17
N ARG A 59 25.02 -8.59 -27.99
CA ARG A 59 24.74 -7.20 -28.41
C ARG A 59 23.47 -7.08 -29.23
N ALA A 60 22.95 -8.19 -29.75
CA ALA A 60 21.66 -8.24 -30.41
C ALA A 60 20.57 -8.36 -29.34
N TYR A 61 20.09 -7.25 -28.86
CA TYR A 61 18.87 -7.17 -28.04
C TYR A 61 17.67 -7.61 -28.91
N SER A 62 17.55 -8.90 -29.18
CA SER A 62 16.34 -9.41 -29.79
C SER A 62 15.28 -9.50 -28.70
N TYR A 63 14.34 -8.59 -28.77
CA TYR A 63 13.13 -8.62 -27.96
C TYR A 63 12.34 -9.88 -28.32
N ASP A 64 12.39 -10.88 -27.48
CA ASP A 64 11.51 -12.05 -27.56
C ASP A 64 10.45 -11.94 -26.45
N PRO A 65 9.22 -11.52 -26.77
CA PRO A 65 8.15 -11.37 -25.79
C PRO A 65 7.70 -12.71 -25.18
N SER A 66 8.14 -13.84 -25.69
CA SER A 66 7.78 -15.17 -25.21
C SER A 66 8.74 -15.70 -24.13
N LYS A 67 9.89 -15.06 -23.95
CA LYS A 67 10.93 -15.50 -23.03
C LYS A 67 11.10 -14.53 -21.88
N GLU A 68 10.63 -14.94 -20.72
CA GLU A 68 10.85 -14.33 -19.41
C GLU A 68 10.26 -12.93 -19.20
N ASN A 69 9.73 -12.68 -18.02
CA ASN A 69 9.16 -11.39 -17.56
C ASN A 69 10.23 -10.32 -17.32
N THR A 70 11.14 -10.11 -18.29
CA THR A 70 12.16 -9.03 -18.21
C THR A 70 11.60 -7.70 -18.70
N HIS A 71 10.43 -7.70 -19.31
CA HIS A 71 9.76 -6.51 -19.82
C HIS A 71 8.25 -6.72 -19.86
N VAL A 72 7.49 -5.67 -19.74
CA VAL A 72 6.03 -5.67 -19.74
C VAL A 72 5.49 -4.55 -20.62
N LYS A 73 4.34 -4.78 -21.24
CA LYS A 73 3.63 -3.73 -21.97
C LYS A 73 3.10 -2.68 -21.00
N LEU A 74 3.30 -1.42 -21.37
CA LEU A 74 2.84 -0.28 -20.60
C LEU A 74 1.49 0.21 -21.15
N VAL A 75 0.56 0.49 -20.23
CA VAL A 75 -0.67 1.22 -20.56
C VAL A 75 -0.51 2.63 -20.03
N MET A 76 -0.51 3.61 -20.94
CA MET A 76 -0.34 5.03 -20.63
C MET A 76 -1.36 5.78 -21.49
N THR A 77 -2.56 6.00 -20.97
CA THR A 77 -3.67 6.57 -21.73
C THR A 77 -3.85 8.05 -21.37
N ASN A 78 -3.92 8.90 -22.42
CA ASN A 78 -4.25 10.32 -22.29
C ASN A 78 -3.40 11.11 -21.29
N GLY A 79 -2.09 10.95 -21.32
CA GLY A 79 -1.15 11.68 -20.48
C GLY A 79 0.29 11.50 -20.96
N GLU A 80 1.20 12.26 -20.38
CA GLU A 80 2.64 12.20 -20.69
C GLU A 80 3.33 11.24 -19.71
N PRO A 81 4.01 10.18 -20.20
CA PRO A 81 4.77 9.29 -19.34
C PRO A 81 5.89 10.02 -18.61
N THR A 82 5.91 9.88 -17.30
CA THR A 82 6.91 10.52 -16.45
C THR A 82 7.60 9.49 -15.58
N LEU A 83 8.92 9.48 -15.62
CA LEU A 83 9.78 8.69 -14.76
C LEU A 83 10.28 9.57 -13.62
N ARG A 84 10.06 9.12 -12.38
CA ARG A 84 10.53 9.87 -11.21
C ARG A 84 11.13 8.95 -10.16
N ILE A 85 12.00 9.49 -9.33
CA ILE A 85 12.51 8.83 -8.14
C ILE A 85 11.77 9.43 -6.95
N MET A 86 11.10 8.57 -6.20
CA MET A 86 10.44 8.95 -4.95
C MET A 86 11.36 8.61 -3.78
N HIS A 87 11.66 9.58 -2.94
CA HIS A 87 12.33 9.35 -1.66
C HIS A 87 11.24 9.23 -0.58
N GLN A 88 11.12 8.05 -0.01
CA GLN A 88 10.15 7.74 1.03
C GLN A 88 10.85 7.46 2.35
N ARG A 89 10.36 8.08 3.43
CA ARG A 89 10.76 7.73 4.80
C ARG A 89 9.86 6.62 5.33
N LEU A 90 10.28 5.97 6.42
CA LEU A 90 9.55 4.87 7.05
C LEU A 90 8.05 5.20 7.20
N ARG A 91 7.22 4.38 6.57
CA ARG A 91 5.76 4.47 6.64
C ARG A 91 5.13 3.38 7.49
N GLY A 92 5.96 2.45 7.99
CA GLY A 92 5.48 1.28 8.72
C GLY A 92 4.73 0.30 7.81
N LEU A 93 4.05 -0.65 8.43
CA LEU A 93 3.33 -1.73 7.76
C LEU A 93 1.81 -1.63 7.95
N THR A 94 1.29 -0.49 8.40
CA THR A 94 -0.15 -0.26 8.60
C THR A 94 -0.71 0.67 7.53
N PHE A 95 -1.95 0.41 7.14
CA PHE A 95 -2.68 1.29 6.23
C PHE A 95 -4.18 1.26 6.52
N SER A 96 -4.85 2.35 6.20
CA SER A 96 -6.31 2.50 6.31
C SER A 96 -6.95 3.01 5.02
N LYS A 97 -6.14 3.16 3.96
CA LYS A 97 -6.57 3.65 2.67
C LYS A 97 -5.94 2.85 1.55
N MET A 98 -6.65 2.70 0.46
CA MET A 98 -6.13 2.19 -0.80
C MET A 98 -6.44 3.16 -1.92
N ALA A 99 -5.57 3.20 -2.92
CA ALA A 99 -5.74 4.00 -4.12
C ALA A 99 -5.75 3.11 -5.36
N ARG A 100 -6.26 3.64 -6.48
CA ARG A 100 -6.13 3.03 -7.80
C ARG A 100 -6.00 4.07 -8.89
N HIS A 101 -5.47 3.63 -10.04
CA HIS A 101 -5.40 4.41 -11.27
C HIS A 101 -6.16 3.68 -12.37
N ARG A 102 -7.03 4.38 -13.09
CA ARG A 102 -7.89 3.79 -14.14
C ARG A 102 -7.39 4.03 -15.56
N ARG A 103 -6.38 4.87 -15.73
CA ARG A 103 -5.85 5.28 -17.05
C ARG A 103 -4.45 4.76 -17.32
N VAL A 104 -3.73 4.41 -16.25
CA VAL A 104 -2.35 3.97 -16.34
C VAL A 104 -2.12 2.68 -15.55
N SER A 105 -1.17 1.89 -16.04
CA SER A 105 -0.56 0.82 -15.26
C SER A 105 0.63 1.41 -14.51
N GLN A 106 0.62 1.40 -13.19
CA GLN A 106 1.72 1.95 -12.37
C GLN A 106 2.88 0.97 -12.26
N ARG A 107 4.12 1.46 -12.29
CA ARG A 107 5.33 0.65 -12.08
C ARG A 107 6.09 1.20 -10.91
N LEU A 108 6.51 0.29 -10.06
CA LEU A 108 7.21 0.64 -8.83
C LEU A 108 8.28 -0.40 -8.51
N GLY A 109 9.46 0.06 -8.16
CA GLY A 109 10.56 -0.78 -7.69
C GLY A 109 11.52 -0.01 -6.83
N SER A 110 12.12 -0.66 -5.84
CA SER A 110 13.14 -0.04 -5.02
C SER A 110 14.47 0.08 -5.78
N LEU A 111 15.23 1.16 -5.54
CA LEU A 111 16.50 1.40 -6.23
C LEU A 111 17.73 0.88 -5.47
N GLN A 112 17.61 0.55 -4.21
CA GLN A 112 18.73 0.23 -3.35
C GLN A 112 18.80 -1.26 -2.99
N GLY A 113 18.11 -2.11 -3.74
CA GLY A 113 18.02 -3.53 -3.42
C GLY A 113 17.27 -3.83 -2.12
N LYS A 114 16.55 -2.86 -1.57
CA LYS A 114 15.77 -3.00 -0.34
C LYS A 114 14.45 -3.67 -0.63
N GLU A 115 14.10 -4.69 0.13
CA GLU A 115 12.78 -5.31 0.08
C GLU A 115 11.70 -4.38 0.63
N TRP A 116 10.49 -4.55 0.15
CA TRP A 116 9.36 -3.71 0.51
C TRP A 116 8.04 -4.48 0.35
N PHE A 117 6.94 -3.89 0.79
CA PHE A 117 5.64 -4.53 0.76
C PHE A 117 4.63 -3.69 0.00
N MET A 118 3.69 -4.37 -0.65
CA MET A 118 2.54 -3.77 -1.30
C MET A 118 1.29 -4.57 -0.93
N ALA A 119 0.26 -3.86 -0.44
CA ALA A 119 -1.06 -4.45 -0.34
C ALA A 119 -1.84 -4.13 -1.63
N VAL A 120 -2.55 -5.12 -2.16
CA VAL A 120 -3.27 -5.02 -3.43
C VAL A 120 -4.64 -5.69 -3.35
N ALA A 121 -5.57 -5.22 -4.20
CA ALA A 121 -6.80 -5.94 -4.50
C ALA A 121 -7.10 -5.83 -6.00
N THR A 122 -7.82 -6.81 -6.54
CA THR A 122 -8.13 -6.85 -7.96
C THR A 122 -8.90 -5.63 -8.44
N PRO A 123 -8.75 -5.23 -9.70
CA PRO A 123 -9.59 -4.19 -10.29
C PRO A 123 -11.08 -4.50 -10.10
N THR A 124 -11.83 -3.53 -9.64
CA THR A 124 -13.28 -3.64 -9.50
C THR A 124 -13.99 -2.79 -10.56
N ASN A 125 -15.14 -3.27 -11.03
CA ASN A 125 -15.94 -2.54 -12.00
C ASN A 125 -16.54 -1.27 -11.38
N ASN A 126 -16.60 -0.20 -12.19
CA ASN A 126 -17.20 1.10 -11.82
C ASN A 126 -16.66 1.65 -10.49
N ASP A 127 -17.55 2.09 -9.60
CA ASP A 127 -17.20 2.71 -8.32
C ASP A 127 -17.22 1.72 -7.14
N SER A 128 -17.32 0.41 -7.43
CA SER A 128 -17.26 -0.60 -6.39
C SER A 128 -15.87 -0.65 -5.76
N GLN A 129 -15.86 -0.81 -4.45
CA GLN A 129 -14.65 -0.94 -3.64
C GLN A 129 -14.33 -2.43 -3.44
N PRO A 130 -13.05 -2.81 -3.28
CA PRO A 130 -12.70 -4.16 -2.91
C PRO A 130 -13.20 -4.45 -1.49
N ARG A 131 -13.56 -5.70 -1.24
CA ARG A 131 -13.86 -6.15 0.12
C ARG A 131 -12.56 -6.35 0.88
N LEU A 132 -12.60 -6.27 2.20
CA LEU A 132 -11.41 -6.46 3.04
C LEU A 132 -10.76 -7.84 2.81
N GLU A 133 -11.59 -8.88 2.64
CA GLU A 133 -11.12 -10.24 2.41
C GLU A 133 -10.41 -10.43 1.06
N ASP A 134 -10.62 -9.53 0.10
CA ASP A 134 -9.99 -9.58 -1.22
C ASP A 134 -8.60 -8.91 -1.24
N ILE A 135 -8.20 -8.30 -0.12
CA ILE A 135 -6.90 -7.63 -0.02
C ILE A 135 -5.81 -8.66 0.27
N ALA A 136 -4.84 -8.73 -0.61
CA ALA A 136 -3.60 -9.50 -0.44
C ALA A 136 -2.43 -8.55 -0.17
N ALA A 137 -1.38 -9.05 0.50
CA ALA A 137 -0.13 -8.34 0.67
C ALA A 137 1.03 -9.18 0.16
N PHE A 138 2.03 -8.53 -0.45
CA PHE A 138 3.20 -9.19 -1.02
C PHE A 138 4.49 -8.57 -0.48
N LEU A 139 5.45 -9.44 -0.16
CA LEU A 139 6.85 -9.05 0.03
C LEU A 139 7.52 -8.97 -1.34
N ILE A 140 8.02 -7.81 -1.70
CA ILE A 140 8.63 -7.54 -3.00
C ILE A 140 10.15 -7.45 -2.82
N PRO A 141 10.92 -8.38 -3.41
CA PRO A 141 12.38 -8.34 -3.39
C PRO A 141 12.91 -7.04 -4.02
N GLY A 142 14.02 -6.55 -3.50
CA GLY A 142 14.60 -5.28 -3.92
C GLY A 142 15.18 -5.25 -5.34
N ASP A 143 15.27 -6.40 -6.00
CA ASP A 143 15.70 -6.56 -7.39
C ASP A 143 14.51 -6.77 -8.36
N ARG A 144 13.29 -6.50 -7.91
CA ARG A 144 12.06 -6.64 -8.71
C ARG A 144 11.38 -5.28 -8.88
N ILE A 145 10.79 -5.10 -10.07
CA ILE A 145 9.83 -4.03 -10.32
C ILE A 145 8.46 -4.69 -10.53
N ILE A 146 7.43 -4.17 -9.91
CA ILE A 146 6.06 -4.58 -10.19
C ILE A 146 5.42 -3.58 -11.16
N LYS A 147 4.54 -4.09 -12.00
CA LYS A 147 3.61 -3.30 -12.81
C LYS A 147 2.19 -3.66 -12.39
N LEU A 148 1.48 -2.75 -11.76
CA LEU A 148 0.06 -2.93 -11.44
C LEU A 148 -0.78 -2.82 -12.71
N HIS A 149 -1.80 -3.66 -12.84
CA HIS A 149 -2.81 -3.50 -13.89
C HIS A 149 -3.60 -2.22 -13.69
N VAL A 150 -4.14 -1.70 -14.78
CA VAL A 150 -5.08 -0.57 -14.70
C VAL A 150 -6.23 -0.93 -13.79
N GLY A 151 -6.50 -0.09 -12.80
CA GLY A 151 -7.59 -0.27 -11.85
C GLY A 151 -7.28 -1.14 -10.63
N THR A 152 -6.06 -1.72 -10.52
CA THR A 152 -5.63 -2.44 -9.33
C THR A 152 -5.59 -1.51 -8.12
N TRP A 153 -6.35 -1.87 -7.09
CA TRP A 153 -6.29 -1.19 -5.81
C TRP A 153 -4.98 -1.51 -5.11
N HIS A 154 -4.35 -0.49 -4.52
CA HIS A 154 -3.06 -0.68 -3.86
C HIS A 154 -2.89 0.26 -2.66
N ALA A 155 -2.15 -0.22 -1.67
CA ALA A 155 -1.63 0.58 -0.56
C ALA A 155 -0.13 0.28 -0.41
N GLY A 156 0.69 1.32 -0.44
CA GLY A 156 2.14 1.22 -0.37
C GLY A 156 2.84 2.28 -1.20
N PRO A 157 4.17 2.18 -1.33
CA PRO A 157 5.04 1.15 -0.77
C PRO A 157 5.14 1.21 0.75
N HIS A 158 5.18 0.04 1.39
CA HIS A 158 5.44 -0.13 2.83
C HIS A 158 6.79 -0.80 3.03
N PHE A 159 7.52 -0.46 4.08
CA PHE A 159 8.83 -1.04 4.38
C PHE A 159 9.23 -0.77 5.83
N LYS A 160 10.24 -1.54 6.31
CA LYS A 160 10.78 -1.40 7.67
C LYS A 160 12.10 -0.63 7.73
N HIS A 161 12.68 -0.30 6.58
CA HIS A 161 13.88 0.53 6.50
C HIS A 161 13.57 1.95 6.94
N GLU A 162 14.56 2.69 7.40
CA GLU A 162 14.40 4.10 7.77
C GLU A 162 13.94 4.95 6.57
N GLU A 163 14.49 4.65 5.39
CA GLU A 163 14.12 5.29 4.14
C GLU A 163 14.33 4.34 2.96
N CYS A 164 13.67 4.60 1.86
CA CYS A 164 13.84 3.89 0.61
C CYS A 164 13.59 4.81 -0.60
N LEU A 165 14.38 4.60 -1.65
CA LEU A 165 14.18 5.24 -2.94
C LEU A 165 13.38 4.30 -3.85
N PHE A 166 12.38 4.82 -4.52
CA PHE A 166 11.56 4.07 -5.47
C PHE A 166 11.59 4.72 -6.85
N LEU A 167 11.84 3.90 -7.86
CA LEU A 167 11.54 4.24 -9.24
C LEU A 167 10.03 4.14 -9.46
N ASN A 168 9.43 5.22 -9.94
CA ASN A 168 8.00 5.24 -10.30
C ASN A 168 7.84 5.76 -11.73
N LEU A 169 7.14 5.00 -12.56
CA LEU A 169 6.77 5.37 -13.92
C LEU A 169 5.25 5.38 -14.05
N GLU A 170 4.70 6.54 -14.30
CA GLU A 170 3.27 6.80 -14.47
C GLU A 170 3.06 8.02 -15.38
N ASN A 171 1.83 8.45 -15.66
CA ASN A 171 1.60 9.73 -16.30
C ASN A 171 1.87 10.89 -15.32
N GLU A 172 2.29 12.03 -15.84
CA GLU A 172 2.56 13.23 -15.05
C GLU A 172 1.34 13.65 -14.22
N ASP A 173 0.16 13.56 -14.81
CA ASP A 173 -1.11 13.98 -14.19
C ASP A 173 -1.82 12.88 -13.37
N THR A 174 -1.18 11.72 -13.16
CA THR A 174 -1.79 10.56 -12.49
C THR A 174 -2.39 10.93 -11.13
N ASN A 175 -1.65 11.66 -10.30
CA ASN A 175 -2.10 12.01 -8.95
C ASN A 175 -3.16 13.12 -8.90
N THR A 176 -3.47 13.75 -10.02
CA THR A 176 -4.47 14.83 -10.09
C THR A 176 -5.70 14.44 -10.89
N ARG A 177 -5.55 13.61 -11.93
CA ARG A 177 -6.63 13.28 -12.87
C ARG A 177 -7.01 11.80 -12.89
N ASP A 178 -6.20 10.94 -12.27
CA ASP A 178 -6.41 9.49 -12.29
C ASP A 178 -6.19 8.86 -10.89
N PHE A 179 -6.37 9.64 -9.86
CA PHE A 179 -6.24 9.19 -8.48
C PHE A 179 -7.61 8.96 -7.86
N GLN A 180 -7.90 7.71 -7.52
CA GLN A 180 -9.09 7.30 -6.81
C GLN A 180 -8.67 6.65 -5.49
N GLU A 181 -9.12 7.20 -4.37
CA GLU A 181 -8.81 6.71 -3.02
C GLU A 181 -10.08 6.21 -2.33
N MET A 182 -9.93 5.17 -1.54
CA MET A 182 -10.95 4.69 -0.61
C MET A 182 -10.38 4.58 0.80
N THR A 183 -11.22 4.82 1.79
CA THR A 183 -10.93 4.54 3.20
C THR A 183 -11.49 3.16 3.55
N LEU A 184 -10.66 2.33 4.16
CA LEU A 184 -11.06 1.02 4.65
C LEU A 184 -11.86 1.14 5.95
N PRO A 185 -12.83 0.25 6.20
CA PRO A 185 -13.60 0.24 7.45
C PRO A 185 -12.76 -0.13 8.68
N GLN A 186 -11.57 -0.66 8.48
CA GLN A 186 -10.63 -1.06 9.54
C GLN A 186 -9.20 -0.70 9.13
N VAL A 187 -8.36 -0.48 10.12
CA VAL A 187 -6.90 -0.40 9.89
C VAL A 187 -6.38 -1.79 9.56
N CYS A 188 -5.60 -1.89 8.49
CA CYS A 188 -4.93 -3.12 8.08
C CYS A 188 -3.46 -3.09 8.51
N GLN A 189 -2.96 -4.23 8.96
CA GLN A 189 -1.56 -4.47 9.33
C GLN A 189 -0.99 -5.57 8.44
N ILE A 190 0.11 -5.29 7.75
CA ILE A 190 0.87 -6.32 7.03
C ILE A 190 1.71 -7.09 8.03
N GLU A 191 1.50 -8.39 8.12
CA GLU A 191 2.31 -9.35 8.89
C GLU A 191 3.33 -10.05 7.98
N ILE A 192 4.49 -10.40 8.54
CA ILE A 192 5.63 -11.01 7.83
C ILE A 192 5.73 -12.47 8.19
#